data_7d51d0e2952c78c059843904603abde8
#
_entry.id   7d51d0e2952c78c059843904603abde8
#
_cell.length_a   1.000
_cell.length_b   1.000
_cell.length_c   1.000
_cell.angle_alpha   90.00
_cell.angle_beta   90.00
_cell.angle_gamma   90.00
#
_symmetry.space_group_name_H-M   'P 1'
#
loop_
_entity.id
_entity.type
_entity.pdbx_description
1 polymer ?
#
loop_
_entity_poly.entity_id
_entity_poly.type
_entity_poly.pdbx_seq_one_letter_code
_entity_poly.pdbx_strand_id
1 'polypeptide(L)'
;MFVRRRSLRMVMVGSGLAAFVSYGMLNWIPAFLMRTQGMPLDAMATWFAPAAGITFGIGILGGGWLVSHVAKRSPRAYGSIPALATAVLIPSFAAALLVDSWQVSLALMLIPMAACTAYVAPALALVQNLTPPRSRATAAAVLMLMFNIVGLGLGPLFIGVVSDHLKPAYGDESLRWALLTILPFAVAAGLAQFAMTRHLDQDFAE
;
A
#
# COMPACT_ATOMS: atom_id res chain seq x y z
N MET A 1 7.82 4.24 23.63
CA MET A 1 7.33 5.40 22.88
C MET A 1 6.07 5.05 22.08
N PHE A 2 6.10 4.15 21.11
CA PHE A 2 4.92 3.71 20.33
C PHE A 2 3.82 3.06 21.16
N VAL A 3 4.13 2.49 22.31
CA VAL A 3 3.17 1.77 23.18
C VAL A 3 2.23 2.72 23.96
N ARG A 4 2.62 3.97 24.20
CA ARG A 4 1.85 4.91 25.06
C ARG A 4 0.68 5.58 24.35
N ARG A 5 0.80 5.96 23.05
CA ARG A 5 -0.28 6.60 22.29
C ARG A 5 -1.01 5.61 21.40
N ARG A 6 -2.33 5.58 21.45
CA ARG A 6 -3.16 4.65 20.65
C ARG A 6 -3.00 4.89 19.15
N SER A 7 -2.94 6.15 18.71
CA SER A 7 -2.74 6.49 17.30
C SER A 7 -1.39 6.02 16.76
N LEU A 8 -0.31 6.08 17.56
CA LEU A 8 1.00 5.55 17.15
C LEU A 8 1.00 4.03 16.95
N ARG A 9 0.27 3.28 17.77
CA ARG A 9 0.10 1.83 17.57
C ARG A 9 -0.73 1.53 16.32
N MET A 10 -1.81 2.28 16.12
CA MET A 10 -2.69 2.08 14.96
C MET A 10 -2.01 2.47 13.64
N VAL A 11 -1.20 3.55 13.61
CA VAL A 11 -0.42 3.87 12.41
C VAL A 11 0.60 2.78 12.10
N MET A 12 1.24 2.18 13.12
CA MET A 12 2.16 1.06 12.91
C MET A 12 1.45 -0.14 12.30
N VAL A 13 0.31 -0.56 12.85
CA VAL A 13 -0.46 -1.70 12.32
C VAL A 13 -1.04 -1.39 10.93
N GLY A 14 -1.74 -0.26 10.78
CA GLY A 14 -2.42 0.08 9.53
C GLY A 14 -1.45 0.33 8.38
N SER A 15 -0.34 1.05 8.62
CA SER A 15 0.66 1.28 7.58
C SER A 15 1.59 0.07 7.38
N GLY A 16 1.78 -0.78 8.39
CA GLY A 16 2.47 -2.06 8.23
C GLY A 16 1.72 -3.02 7.32
N LEU A 17 0.41 -3.17 7.52
CA LEU A 17 -0.45 -3.94 6.61
C LEU A 17 -0.51 -3.31 5.22
N ALA A 18 -0.59 -1.97 5.12
CA ALA A 18 -0.54 -1.28 3.84
C ALA A 18 0.80 -1.50 3.12
N ALA A 19 1.93 -1.50 3.85
CA ALA A 19 3.24 -1.84 3.31
C ALA A 19 3.29 -3.28 2.82
N PHE A 20 2.78 -4.24 3.59
CA PHE A 20 2.67 -5.64 3.18
C PHE A 20 1.93 -5.79 1.85
N VAL A 21 0.76 -5.16 1.73
CA VAL A 21 -0.04 -5.15 0.49
C VAL A 21 0.73 -4.50 -0.65
N SER A 22 1.27 -3.31 -0.43
CA SER A 22 1.96 -2.53 -1.47
C SER A 22 3.17 -3.26 -2.03
N TYR A 23 4.08 -3.73 -1.17
CA TYR A 23 5.27 -4.45 -1.63
C TYR A 23 4.93 -5.83 -2.21
N GLY A 24 3.91 -6.52 -1.64
CA GLY A 24 3.41 -7.77 -2.22
C GLY A 24 2.92 -7.57 -3.64
N MET A 25 2.05 -6.58 -3.87
CA MET A 25 1.56 -6.22 -5.21
C MET A 25 2.72 -5.84 -6.15
N LEU A 26 3.47 -4.80 -5.77
CA LEU A 26 4.42 -4.14 -6.67
C LEU A 26 5.53 -5.06 -7.16
N ASN A 27 5.98 -6.01 -6.35
CA ASN A 27 7.01 -6.97 -6.74
C ASN A 27 6.49 -8.03 -7.71
N TRP A 28 5.20 -8.37 -7.67
CA TRP A 28 4.64 -9.44 -8.48
C TRP A 28 3.83 -8.97 -9.69
N ILE A 29 3.44 -7.69 -9.78
CA ILE A 29 2.75 -7.13 -10.96
C ILE A 29 3.54 -7.36 -12.25
N PRO A 30 4.87 -7.12 -12.34
CA PRO A 30 5.63 -7.41 -13.55
C PRO A 30 5.55 -8.89 -13.96
N ALA A 31 5.74 -9.78 -13.00
CA ALA A 31 5.65 -11.21 -13.25
C ALA A 31 4.24 -11.64 -13.68
N PHE A 32 3.19 -11.08 -13.09
CA PHE A 32 1.81 -11.30 -13.49
C PHE A 32 1.54 -10.86 -14.92
N LEU A 33 1.92 -9.63 -15.29
CA LEU A 33 1.73 -9.11 -16.64
C LEU A 33 2.48 -9.94 -17.69
N MET A 34 3.70 -10.39 -17.38
CA MET A 34 4.49 -11.18 -18.33
C MET A 34 4.04 -12.64 -18.40
N ARG A 35 3.84 -13.31 -17.27
CA ARG A 35 3.60 -14.76 -17.21
C ARG A 35 2.14 -15.12 -17.42
N THR A 36 1.21 -14.38 -16.81
CA THR A 36 -0.22 -14.68 -16.85
C THR A 36 -0.93 -13.96 -17.99
N GLN A 37 -0.51 -12.72 -18.30
CA GLN A 37 -1.14 -11.87 -19.33
C GLN A 37 -0.39 -11.89 -20.67
N GLY A 38 0.79 -12.52 -20.74
CA GLY A 38 1.59 -12.59 -21.98
C GLY A 38 2.17 -11.27 -22.47
N MET A 39 2.37 -10.28 -21.56
CA MET A 39 2.96 -9.00 -21.91
C MET A 39 4.41 -9.19 -22.38
N PRO A 40 4.80 -8.74 -23.58
CA PRO A 40 6.16 -8.87 -24.08
C PRO A 40 7.14 -7.96 -23.34
N LEU A 41 8.42 -8.35 -23.31
CA LEU A 41 9.47 -7.66 -22.53
C LEU A 41 9.72 -6.23 -22.98
N ASP A 42 9.64 -5.95 -24.26
CA ASP A 42 9.76 -4.61 -24.84
C ASP A 42 8.61 -3.70 -24.40
N ALA A 43 7.39 -4.23 -24.36
CA ALA A 43 6.21 -3.52 -23.81
C ALA A 43 6.36 -3.26 -22.31
N MET A 44 6.95 -4.20 -21.54
CA MET A 44 7.24 -4.02 -20.12
C MET A 44 8.16 -2.81 -19.90
N ALA A 45 9.24 -2.70 -20.65
CA ALA A 45 10.18 -1.60 -20.56
C ALA A 45 9.56 -0.26 -21.00
N THR A 46 8.75 -0.31 -22.07
CA THR A 46 8.20 0.91 -22.70
C THR A 46 6.99 1.46 -21.94
N TRP A 47 6.11 0.61 -21.43
CA TRP A 47 4.84 1.03 -20.85
C TRP A 47 4.79 0.86 -19.34
N PHE A 48 5.19 -0.30 -18.80
CA PHE A 48 5.08 -0.56 -17.36
C PHE A 48 6.09 0.26 -16.53
N ALA A 49 7.36 0.32 -16.95
CA ALA A 49 8.38 0.99 -16.14
C ALA A 49 8.12 2.50 -15.96
N PRO A 50 7.78 3.29 -17.00
CA PRO A 50 7.39 4.68 -16.81
C PRO A 50 6.08 4.83 -16.02
N ALA A 51 5.09 3.97 -16.29
CA ALA A 51 3.81 3.98 -15.57
C ALA A 51 4.01 3.75 -14.07
N ALA A 52 4.86 2.79 -13.70
CA ALA A 52 5.20 2.53 -12.30
C ALA A 52 5.85 3.74 -11.63
N GLY A 53 6.86 4.35 -12.26
CA GLY A 53 7.54 5.52 -11.72
C GLY A 53 6.59 6.71 -11.51
N ILE A 54 5.75 6.99 -12.50
CA ILE A 54 4.77 8.10 -12.46
C ILE A 54 3.71 7.84 -11.38
N THR A 55 3.12 6.65 -11.34
CA THR A 55 2.06 6.33 -10.37
C THR A 55 2.58 6.32 -8.94
N PHE A 56 3.82 5.86 -8.69
CA PHE A 56 4.44 5.93 -7.36
C PHE A 56 4.66 7.38 -6.92
N GLY A 57 5.15 8.22 -7.83
CA GLY A 57 5.29 9.64 -7.57
C GLY A 57 3.95 10.30 -7.23
N ILE A 58 2.92 10.05 -8.05
CA ILE A 58 1.55 10.56 -7.81
C ILE A 58 1.01 10.08 -6.47
N GLY A 59 1.18 8.81 -6.12
CA GLY A 59 0.69 8.25 -4.86
C GLY A 59 1.35 8.88 -3.64
N ILE A 60 2.68 8.92 -3.61
CA ILE A 60 3.44 9.46 -2.46
C ILE A 60 3.22 10.98 -2.32
N LEU A 61 3.43 11.72 -3.41
CA LEU A 61 3.32 13.19 -3.38
C LEU A 61 1.87 13.65 -3.25
N GLY A 62 0.96 13.02 -4.01
CA GLY A 62 -0.47 13.33 -3.97
C GLY A 62 -1.10 12.99 -2.61
N GLY A 63 -0.78 11.82 -2.04
CA GLY A 63 -1.21 11.42 -0.70
C GLY A 63 -0.69 12.39 0.37
N GLY A 64 0.59 12.75 0.33
CA GLY A 64 1.19 13.72 1.24
C GLY A 64 0.58 15.13 1.10
N TRP A 65 0.43 15.61 -0.13
CA TRP A 65 -0.17 16.91 -0.42
C TRP A 65 -1.62 16.98 0.06
N LEU A 66 -2.43 15.98 -0.28
CA LEU A 66 -3.83 15.94 0.09
C LEU A 66 -4.00 15.92 1.61
N VAL A 67 -3.23 15.07 2.32
CA VAL A 67 -3.27 15.05 3.77
C VAL A 67 -2.81 16.38 4.36
N SER A 68 -1.74 16.99 3.86
CA SER A 68 -1.25 18.27 4.37
C SER A 68 -2.27 19.42 4.23
N HIS A 69 -3.09 19.38 3.18
CA HIS A 69 -4.17 20.37 2.97
C HIS A 69 -5.37 20.13 3.89
N VAL A 70 -5.84 18.88 3.95
CA VAL A 70 -7.04 18.53 4.71
C VAL A 70 -6.77 18.51 6.21
N ALA A 71 -5.56 18.11 6.64
CA ALA A 71 -5.18 18.07 8.05
C ALA A 71 -5.14 19.46 8.72
N LYS A 72 -5.02 20.53 7.95
CA LYS A 72 -5.18 21.92 8.47
C LYS A 72 -6.58 22.15 9.07
N ARG A 73 -7.60 21.41 8.62
CA ARG A 73 -8.98 21.49 9.10
C ARG A 73 -9.33 20.38 10.08
N SER A 74 -8.75 19.19 9.90
CA SER A 74 -9.02 18.03 10.75
C SER A 74 -7.85 17.04 10.74
N PRO A 75 -7.29 16.71 11.91
CA PRO A 75 -6.24 15.68 12.02
C PRO A 75 -6.66 14.29 11.54
N ARG A 76 -7.97 14.04 11.44
CA ARG A 76 -8.51 12.77 10.92
C ARG A 76 -8.05 12.45 9.50
N ALA A 77 -7.60 13.46 8.73
CA ALA A 77 -7.06 13.30 7.39
C ALA A 77 -5.91 12.29 7.32
N TYR A 78 -5.08 12.20 8.36
CA TYR A 78 -3.97 11.24 8.43
C TYR A 78 -4.41 9.77 8.39
N GLY A 79 -5.64 9.48 8.77
CA GLY A 79 -6.22 8.14 8.69
C GLY A 79 -7.21 7.97 7.54
N SER A 80 -8.11 8.96 7.34
CA SER A 80 -9.21 8.85 6.37
C SER A 80 -8.73 8.84 4.91
N ILE A 81 -7.70 9.63 4.57
CA ILE A 81 -7.19 9.70 3.19
C ILE A 81 -6.49 8.40 2.78
N PRO A 82 -5.55 7.83 3.58
CA PRO A 82 -4.99 6.52 3.28
C PRO A 82 -6.06 5.40 3.26
N ALA A 83 -7.05 5.45 4.16
CA ALA A 83 -8.15 4.48 4.16
C ALA A 83 -8.98 4.56 2.87
N LEU A 84 -9.28 5.76 2.38
CA LEU A 84 -9.99 5.97 1.12
C LEU A 84 -9.16 5.48 -0.07
N ALA A 85 -7.85 5.78 -0.10
CA ALA A 85 -6.95 5.27 -1.13
C ALA A 85 -6.95 3.73 -1.16
N THR A 86 -6.90 3.09 0.02
CA THR A 86 -7.00 1.63 0.14
C THR A 86 -8.37 1.10 -0.31
N ALA A 87 -9.46 1.81 -0.03
CA ALA A 87 -10.81 1.44 -0.49
C ALA A 87 -10.93 1.49 -2.03
N VAL A 88 -10.25 2.43 -2.68
CA VAL A 88 -10.18 2.53 -4.15
C VAL A 88 -9.26 1.46 -4.73
N LEU A 89 -8.15 1.14 -4.05
CA LEU A 89 -7.20 0.11 -4.45
C LEU A 89 -7.89 -1.26 -4.61
N ILE A 90 -8.72 -1.66 -3.65
CA ILE A 90 -9.30 -3.01 -3.60
C ILE A 90 -10.06 -3.36 -4.89
N PRO A 91 -11.13 -2.63 -5.29
CA PRO A 91 -11.89 -2.98 -6.48
C PRO A 91 -11.10 -2.77 -7.77
N SER A 92 -10.25 -1.73 -7.85
CA SER A 92 -9.46 -1.47 -9.05
C SER A 92 -8.39 -2.52 -9.28
N PHE A 93 -7.75 -3.02 -8.22
CA PHE A 93 -6.78 -4.10 -8.31
C PHE A 93 -7.44 -5.43 -8.68
N ALA A 94 -8.58 -5.76 -8.04
CA ALA A 94 -9.35 -6.94 -8.41
C ALA A 94 -9.77 -6.91 -9.88
N ALA A 95 -10.30 -5.78 -10.36
CA ALA A 95 -10.69 -5.61 -11.76
C ALA A 95 -9.49 -5.79 -12.72
N ALA A 96 -8.33 -5.19 -12.39
CA ALA A 96 -7.12 -5.32 -13.18
C ALA A 96 -6.60 -6.76 -13.28
N LEU A 97 -6.78 -7.57 -12.24
CA LEU A 97 -6.37 -8.98 -12.22
C LEU A 97 -7.32 -9.88 -13.03
N LEU A 98 -8.61 -9.52 -13.14
CA LEU A 98 -9.65 -10.37 -13.74
C LEU A 98 -9.83 -10.16 -15.26
N VAL A 99 -9.21 -9.14 -15.85
CA VAL A 99 -9.24 -8.96 -17.32
C VAL A 99 -8.15 -9.80 -17.99
N ASP A 100 -8.39 -10.20 -19.25
CA ASP A 100 -7.48 -11.09 -19.99
C ASP A 100 -6.48 -10.35 -20.89
N SER A 101 -6.67 -9.05 -21.13
CA SER A 101 -5.77 -8.23 -21.96
C SER A 101 -4.78 -7.49 -21.06
N TRP A 102 -3.48 -7.66 -21.32
CA TRP A 102 -2.42 -6.97 -20.58
C TRP A 102 -2.52 -5.44 -20.71
N GLN A 103 -2.98 -4.91 -21.85
CA GLN A 103 -3.16 -3.47 -22.06
C GLN A 103 -4.22 -2.90 -21.13
N VAL A 104 -5.37 -3.58 -21.05
CA VAL A 104 -6.48 -3.17 -20.16
C VAL A 104 -6.08 -3.40 -18.71
N SER A 105 -5.43 -4.53 -18.40
CA SER A 105 -4.91 -4.81 -17.06
C SER A 105 -3.95 -3.72 -16.61
N LEU A 106 -2.96 -3.35 -17.42
CA LEU A 106 -2.00 -2.29 -17.11
C LEU A 106 -2.69 -0.94 -16.89
N ALA A 107 -3.64 -0.56 -17.76
CA ALA A 107 -4.38 0.68 -17.60
C ALA A 107 -5.16 0.74 -16.27
N LEU A 108 -5.82 -0.36 -15.91
CA LEU A 108 -6.52 -0.48 -14.62
C LEU A 108 -5.55 -0.50 -13.43
N MET A 109 -4.33 -1.08 -13.60
CA MET A 109 -3.29 -1.13 -12.57
C MET A 109 -2.76 0.26 -12.16
N LEU A 110 -2.88 1.28 -13.02
CA LEU A 110 -2.42 2.64 -12.68
C LEU A 110 -3.08 3.17 -11.40
N ILE A 111 -4.36 2.86 -11.20
CA ILE A 111 -5.13 3.30 -10.03
C ILE A 111 -4.59 2.66 -8.74
N PRO A 112 -4.56 1.32 -8.60
CA PRO A 112 -4.06 0.70 -7.37
C PRO A 112 -2.56 0.93 -7.15
N MET A 113 -1.74 1.09 -8.21
CA MET A 113 -0.32 1.43 -8.08
C MET A 113 -0.11 2.83 -7.47
N ALA A 114 -0.92 3.82 -7.82
CA ALA A 114 -0.89 5.12 -7.16
C ALA A 114 -1.45 5.04 -5.74
N ALA A 115 -2.59 4.39 -5.56
CA ALA A 115 -3.28 4.30 -4.27
C ALA A 115 -2.46 3.55 -3.21
N CYS A 116 -1.71 2.51 -3.60
CA CYS A 116 -0.93 1.68 -2.67
C CYS A 116 0.24 2.42 -2.01
N THR A 117 0.71 3.53 -2.56
CA THR A 117 1.81 4.34 -2.00
C THR A 117 1.32 5.59 -1.26
N ALA A 118 0.03 5.92 -1.35
CA ALA A 118 -0.54 7.14 -0.78
C ALA A 118 -0.49 7.22 0.76
N TYR A 119 -0.27 6.11 1.46
CA TYR A 119 -0.14 6.06 2.93
C TYR A 119 1.24 6.48 3.45
N VAL A 120 2.29 6.42 2.62
CA VAL A 120 3.70 6.53 3.05
C VAL A 120 3.99 7.89 3.68
N ALA A 121 3.73 8.97 2.95
CA ALA A 121 3.97 10.32 3.44
C ALA A 121 3.08 10.69 4.64
N PRO A 122 1.76 10.41 4.65
CA PRO A 122 0.91 10.59 5.81
C PRO A 122 1.38 9.83 7.07
N ALA A 123 1.78 8.57 6.94
CA ALA A 123 2.24 7.78 8.07
C ALA A 123 3.51 8.37 8.70
N LEU A 124 4.49 8.77 7.86
CA LEU A 124 5.71 9.44 8.33
C LEU A 124 5.42 10.77 9.01
N ALA A 125 4.60 11.61 8.39
CA ALA A 125 4.23 12.90 8.94
C ALA A 125 3.49 12.76 10.28
N LEU A 126 2.56 11.81 10.39
CA LEU A 126 1.84 11.55 11.63
C LEU A 126 2.79 11.11 12.75
N VAL A 127 3.68 10.16 12.47
CA VAL A 127 4.66 9.69 13.47
C VAL A 127 5.56 10.84 13.93
N GLN A 128 6.01 11.72 13.02
CA GLN A 128 6.82 12.86 13.38
C GLN A 128 6.06 13.91 14.20
N ASN A 129 4.79 14.16 13.86
CA ASN A 129 3.96 15.15 14.57
C ASN A 129 3.62 14.71 16.01
N LEU A 130 3.36 13.43 16.21
CA LEU A 130 3.02 12.87 17.53
C LEU A 130 4.24 12.52 18.38
N THR A 131 5.46 12.79 17.88
CA THR A 131 6.70 12.42 18.55
C THR A 131 7.49 13.65 18.99
N PRO A 132 8.05 13.68 20.24
CA PRO A 132 8.92 14.76 20.68
C PRO A 132 10.10 14.98 19.75
N PRO A 133 10.57 16.24 19.54
CA PRO A 133 11.62 16.58 18.56
C PRO A 133 12.89 15.71 18.66
N ARG A 134 13.32 15.41 19.88
CA ARG A 134 14.52 14.58 20.13
C ARG A 134 14.41 13.14 19.64
N SER A 135 13.21 12.62 19.43
CA SER A 135 12.95 11.22 19.08
C SER A 135 12.32 11.05 17.69
N ARG A 136 12.10 12.12 16.93
CA ARG A 136 11.45 12.08 15.60
C ARG A 136 12.19 11.20 14.60
N ALA A 137 13.52 11.35 14.54
CA ALA A 137 14.36 10.56 13.65
C ALA A 137 14.29 9.06 14.00
N THR A 138 14.39 8.72 15.28
CA THR A 138 14.27 7.32 15.74
C THR A 138 12.88 6.75 15.43
N ALA A 139 11.83 7.52 15.64
CA ALA A 139 10.46 7.07 15.36
C ALA A 139 10.23 6.83 13.86
N ALA A 140 10.73 7.72 13.00
CA ALA A 140 10.69 7.53 11.55
C ALA A 140 11.50 6.30 11.12
N ALA A 141 12.69 6.09 11.71
CA ALA A 141 13.52 4.93 11.41
C ALA A 141 12.83 3.61 11.79
N VAL A 142 12.16 3.54 12.95
CA VAL A 142 11.40 2.36 13.38
C VAL A 142 10.23 2.08 12.42
N LEU A 143 9.50 3.13 11.98
CA LEU A 143 8.44 2.97 11.00
C LEU A 143 8.98 2.45 9.66
N MET A 144 10.09 2.99 9.17
CA MET A 144 10.75 2.54 7.95
C MET A 144 11.25 1.09 8.06
N LEU A 145 11.83 0.73 9.20
CA LEU A 145 12.25 -0.65 9.46
C LEU A 145 11.07 -1.61 9.39
N MET A 146 9.93 -1.23 9.95
CA MET A 146 8.70 -2.02 9.87
C MET A 146 8.22 -2.15 8.41
N PHE A 147 8.25 -1.07 7.60
CA PHE A 147 7.91 -1.16 6.18
C PHE A 147 8.82 -2.14 5.43
N ASN A 148 10.11 -2.18 5.78
CA ASN A 148 11.04 -3.10 5.15
C ASN A 148 10.83 -4.55 5.62
N ILE A 149 10.66 -4.80 6.91
CA ILE A 149 10.48 -6.17 7.41
C ILE A 149 9.12 -6.73 7.01
N VAL A 150 8.04 -6.02 7.33
CA VAL A 150 6.67 -6.49 7.09
C VAL A 150 6.29 -6.34 5.62
N GLY A 151 6.62 -5.19 5.01
CA GLY A 151 6.28 -4.91 3.62
C GLY A 151 7.19 -5.67 2.66
N LEU A 152 8.45 -5.27 2.55
CA LEU A 152 9.38 -5.81 1.56
C LEU A 152 9.80 -7.25 1.85
N GLY A 153 9.91 -7.63 3.14
CA GLY A 153 10.26 -9.00 3.52
C GLY A 153 9.09 -9.97 3.36
N LEU A 154 7.98 -9.71 4.05
CA LEU A 154 6.88 -10.67 4.14
C LEU A 154 5.89 -10.57 2.97
N GLY A 155 5.65 -9.37 2.40
CA GLY A 155 4.67 -9.18 1.33
C GLY A 155 4.94 -10.03 0.09
N PRO A 156 6.08 -9.86 -0.57
CA PRO A 156 6.45 -10.67 -1.74
C PRO A 156 6.59 -12.16 -1.42
N LEU A 157 7.13 -12.50 -0.25
CA LEU A 157 7.26 -13.89 0.20
C LEU A 157 5.89 -14.57 0.30
N PHE A 158 4.90 -13.90 0.89
CA PHE A 158 3.54 -14.42 1.02
C PHE A 158 2.94 -14.75 -0.36
N ILE A 159 3.00 -13.82 -1.31
CA ILE A 159 2.47 -14.02 -2.66
C ILE A 159 3.20 -15.18 -3.36
N GLY A 160 4.53 -15.24 -3.25
CA GLY A 160 5.32 -16.32 -3.84
C GLY A 160 4.92 -17.69 -3.31
N VAL A 161 4.86 -17.85 -1.98
CA VAL A 161 4.46 -19.12 -1.33
C VAL A 161 3.04 -19.53 -1.73
N VAL A 162 2.08 -18.58 -1.73
CA VAL A 162 0.70 -18.87 -2.14
C VAL A 162 0.65 -19.25 -3.62
N SER A 163 1.36 -18.53 -4.50
CA SER A 163 1.41 -18.86 -5.92
C SER A 163 1.98 -20.24 -6.19
N ASP A 164 3.07 -20.61 -5.50
CA ASP A 164 3.69 -21.93 -5.64
C ASP A 164 2.76 -23.05 -5.14
N HIS A 165 2.04 -22.81 -4.05
CA HIS A 165 1.06 -23.76 -3.53
C HIS A 165 -0.14 -23.94 -4.46
N LEU A 166 -0.57 -22.90 -5.15
CA LEU A 166 -1.68 -22.93 -6.11
C LEU A 166 -1.27 -23.48 -7.48
N LYS A 167 0.03 -23.48 -7.81
CA LYS A 167 0.53 -23.86 -9.14
C LYS A 167 0.10 -25.26 -9.63
N PRO A 168 0.03 -26.32 -8.79
CA PRO A 168 -0.44 -27.65 -9.24
C PRO A 168 -1.90 -27.64 -9.73
N ALA A 169 -2.74 -26.75 -9.18
CA ALA A 169 -4.16 -26.69 -9.52
C ALA A 169 -4.48 -25.66 -10.63
N TYR A 170 -3.74 -24.55 -10.69
CA TYR A 170 -4.05 -23.39 -11.53
C TYR A 170 -2.99 -23.07 -12.60
N GLY A 171 -1.84 -23.77 -12.61
CA GLY A 171 -0.79 -23.55 -13.60
C GLY A 171 -0.31 -22.08 -13.62
N ASP A 172 -0.30 -21.47 -14.81
CA ASP A 172 0.13 -20.07 -15.01
C ASP A 172 -0.83 -19.04 -14.38
N GLU A 173 -2.07 -19.41 -14.11
CA GLU A 173 -3.07 -18.60 -13.42
C GLU A 173 -2.84 -18.52 -11.90
N SER A 174 -1.96 -19.36 -11.34
CA SER A 174 -1.68 -19.42 -9.89
C SER A 174 -1.30 -18.06 -9.31
N LEU A 175 -0.57 -17.22 -10.07
CA LEU A 175 -0.15 -15.91 -9.64
C LEU A 175 -1.33 -14.91 -9.57
N ARG A 176 -2.30 -14.99 -10.48
CA ARG A 176 -3.55 -14.21 -10.43
C ARG A 176 -4.28 -14.45 -9.12
N TRP A 177 -4.50 -15.73 -8.80
CA TRP A 177 -5.19 -16.13 -7.58
C TRP A 177 -4.41 -15.76 -6.32
N ALA A 178 -3.09 -15.95 -6.34
CA ALA A 178 -2.23 -15.54 -5.22
C ALA A 178 -2.31 -14.01 -4.95
N LEU A 179 -2.29 -13.19 -5.99
CA LEU A 179 -2.44 -11.74 -5.87
C LEU A 179 -3.81 -11.34 -5.31
N LEU A 180 -4.88 -12.06 -5.64
CA LEU A 180 -6.20 -11.81 -5.05
C LEU A 180 -6.24 -12.10 -3.54
N THR A 181 -5.43 -13.03 -3.03
CA THR A 181 -5.38 -13.33 -1.57
C THR A 181 -4.82 -12.20 -0.72
N ILE A 182 -4.22 -11.17 -1.32
CA ILE A 182 -3.74 -10.01 -0.57
C ILE A 182 -4.85 -9.01 -0.22
N LEU A 183 -5.98 -9.06 -0.92
CA LEU A 183 -7.09 -8.11 -0.73
C LEU A 183 -7.70 -8.10 0.67
N PRO A 184 -7.88 -9.23 1.37
CA PRO A 184 -8.29 -9.23 2.77
C PRO A 184 -7.36 -8.41 3.69
N PHE A 185 -6.04 -8.46 3.42
CA PHE A 185 -5.07 -7.64 4.17
C PHE A 185 -5.19 -6.15 3.82
N ALA A 186 -5.54 -5.83 2.58
CA ALA A 186 -5.86 -4.45 2.19
C ALA A 186 -7.11 -3.95 2.93
N VAL A 187 -8.16 -4.77 3.06
CA VAL A 187 -9.34 -4.43 3.87
C VAL A 187 -8.94 -4.17 5.32
N ALA A 188 -8.15 -5.06 5.92
CA ALA A 188 -7.67 -4.89 7.30
C ALA A 188 -6.83 -3.62 7.47
N ALA A 189 -5.96 -3.29 6.49
CA ALA A 189 -5.18 -2.06 6.48
C ALA A 189 -6.08 -0.81 6.46
N GLY A 190 -7.06 -0.78 5.54
CA GLY A 190 -8.02 0.33 5.42
C GLY A 190 -8.85 0.52 6.68
N LEU A 191 -9.33 -0.57 7.28
CA LEU A 191 -10.07 -0.53 8.54
C LEU A 191 -9.21 -0.02 9.71
N ALA A 192 -7.95 -0.45 9.81
CA ALA A 192 -7.03 0.02 10.84
C ALA A 192 -6.71 1.51 10.67
N GLN A 193 -6.47 1.96 9.43
CA GLN A 193 -6.25 3.37 9.11
C GLN A 193 -7.49 4.21 9.42
N PHE A 194 -8.68 3.74 9.08
CA PHE A 194 -9.93 4.43 9.40
C PHE A 194 -10.22 4.46 10.90
N ALA A 195 -10.02 3.35 11.60
CA ALA A 195 -10.22 3.27 13.06
C ALA A 195 -9.31 4.25 13.83
N MET A 196 -8.10 4.52 13.31
CA MET A 196 -7.17 5.49 13.87
C MET A 196 -7.77 6.90 13.93
N THR A 197 -8.65 7.29 13.00
CA THR A 197 -9.26 8.62 12.93
C THR A 197 -10.00 9.00 14.22
N ARG A 198 -10.52 7.99 14.95
CA ARG A 198 -11.28 8.19 16.20
C ARG A 198 -10.41 8.68 17.37
N HIS A 199 -9.11 8.49 17.31
CA HIS A 199 -8.17 8.82 18.38
C HIS A 199 -7.30 10.03 18.07
N LEU A 200 -7.24 10.45 16.80
CA LEU A 200 -6.34 11.53 16.36
C LEU A 200 -6.68 12.88 17.00
N ASP A 201 -7.97 13.20 17.15
CA ASP A 201 -8.37 14.49 17.75
C ASP A 201 -7.87 14.62 19.19
N GLN A 202 -7.85 13.51 19.95
CA GLN A 202 -7.38 13.47 21.33
C GLN A 202 -5.85 13.57 21.40
N ASP A 203 -5.15 12.80 20.57
CA ASP A 203 -3.69 12.74 20.56
C ASP A 203 -3.02 14.04 20.04
N PHE A 204 -3.75 14.86 19.25
CA PHE A 204 -3.28 16.19 18.81
C PHE A 204 -3.61 17.30 19.80
N ALA A 205 -4.53 17.10 20.73
CA ALA A 205 -4.88 18.06 21.77
C ALA A 205 -3.95 18.00 23.01
N GLU A 206 -3.19 16.91 23.17
CA GLU A 206 -2.16 16.68 24.20
C GLU A 206 -0.77 17.17 23.74
#